data_f1c21e8de1b3659dab2404154f65e21f
#
_entry.id   f1c21e8de1b3659dab2404154f65e21f
#
_cell.length_a   1.000
_cell.length_b   1.000
_cell.length_c   1.000
_cell.angle_alpha   90.00
_cell.angle_beta   90.00
_cell.angle_gamma   90.00
#
_symmetry.space_group_name_H-M   'P 1'
#
loop_
_entity.id
_entity.type
_entity.pdbx_description
1 polymer ?
#
loop_
_entity_poly.entity_id
_entity_poly.type
_entity_poly.pdbx_seq_one_letter_code
_entity_poly.pdbx_strand_id
1 'polypeptide(L)'
;MKRKLVSCFLAAVMTMSLAACGGSGSTSATVESGGEAAESESTAESVAATETGNGGAQASGITMVCALRDGEYSPDETQLYLELEEQTGIDISWETYPQSAWPEKKSLLIASNDLPDAFFGNGVLTSDEVVKYGSEGILIPLEDYITEENTPNLWKIFQEYPEYKSAITAPDGHIYSLMSFEDGYMVTTNNPIYINKAWLEAVGMDAPTTTEEFREVLRAFKEQDPNGNGQADEIPFSFANVR
;
A
#
# COMPACT_ATOMS: atom_id res chain seq x y z
N MET A 1 -48.88 -15.68 28.33
CA MET A 1 -50.02 -15.66 27.34
C MET A 1 -49.37 -15.70 25.97
N LYS A 2 -49.33 -16.86 25.37
CA LYS A 2 -50.18 -17.35 24.27
C LYS A 2 -49.93 -16.56 22.97
N ARG A 3 -49.17 -17.24 22.03
CA ARG A 3 -49.63 -17.63 20.65
C ARG A 3 -49.46 -16.52 19.60
N LYS A 4 -49.03 -16.74 18.35
CA LYS A 4 -49.02 -17.92 17.46
C LYS A 4 -48.07 -17.70 16.28
N LEU A 5 -47.50 -18.79 15.81
CA LEU A 5 -46.96 -19.05 14.48
C LEU A 5 -47.91 -18.63 13.35
N VAL A 6 -47.33 -18.17 12.22
CA VAL A 6 -47.80 -18.54 10.88
C VAL A 6 -46.61 -18.72 9.96
N SER A 7 -46.48 -19.94 9.50
CA SER A 7 -45.64 -20.43 8.41
C SER A 7 -46.43 -20.21 7.10
N CYS A 8 -45.72 -19.80 6.03
CA CYS A 8 -46.17 -20.07 4.68
C CYS A 8 -45.03 -20.32 3.74
N PHE A 9 -44.96 -21.55 3.33
CA PHE A 9 -44.24 -22.11 2.17
C PHE A 9 -44.70 -21.43 0.87
N LEU A 10 -43.78 -21.20 -0.06
CA LEU A 10 -44.07 -21.48 -1.48
C LEU A 10 -42.75 -21.83 -2.21
N ALA A 11 -42.73 -23.06 -2.68
CA ALA A 11 -41.81 -23.62 -3.64
C ALA A 11 -42.44 -23.56 -5.04
N ALA A 12 -41.65 -23.28 -6.05
CA ALA A 12 -41.88 -23.65 -7.47
C ALA A 12 -40.54 -23.47 -8.18
N VAL A 13 -39.78 -24.48 -8.52
CA VAL A 13 -39.92 -25.51 -9.56
C VAL A 13 -39.64 -24.98 -10.98
N MET A 14 -38.50 -25.46 -11.51
CA MET A 14 -38.18 -25.91 -12.88
C MET A 14 -38.20 -24.87 -14.02
N THR A 15 -37.31 -24.97 -15.00
CA THR A 15 -37.03 -26.09 -15.91
C THR A 15 -35.67 -25.95 -16.63
N MET A 16 -35.03 -27.09 -16.82
CA MET A 16 -33.97 -27.39 -17.77
C MET A 16 -34.43 -27.25 -19.23
N SER A 17 -33.53 -26.85 -20.12
CA SER A 17 -33.56 -27.29 -21.50
C SER A 17 -32.12 -27.47 -22.02
N LEU A 18 -31.72 -28.71 -22.13
CA LEU A 18 -30.66 -29.15 -23.02
C LEU A 18 -31.22 -29.25 -24.45
N ALA A 19 -30.47 -28.81 -25.42
CA ALA A 19 -30.54 -29.35 -26.77
C ALA A 19 -29.15 -29.36 -27.42
N ALA A 20 -28.69 -30.53 -27.67
CA ALA A 20 -27.47 -30.91 -28.40
C ALA A 20 -27.81 -31.09 -29.88
N CYS A 21 -26.75 -31.34 -30.65
CA CYS A 21 -26.58 -31.77 -32.05
C CYS A 21 -26.17 -30.63 -32.98
N GLY A 22 -25.01 -30.61 -33.64
CA GLY A 22 -24.35 -31.75 -34.32
C GLY A 22 -24.44 -31.50 -35.83
N GLY A 23 -23.29 -31.46 -36.55
CA GLY A 23 -23.34 -31.54 -37.99
C GLY A 23 -22.22 -30.80 -38.72
N SER A 24 -21.26 -31.59 -39.18
CA SER A 24 -20.21 -31.29 -40.16
C SER A 24 -20.76 -30.79 -41.49
N GLY A 25 -19.98 -30.00 -42.23
CA GLY A 25 -20.22 -29.74 -43.64
C GLY A 25 -19.21 -28.77 -44.25
N SER A 26 -18.18 -29.32 -44.83
CA SER A 26 -17.22 -28.68 -45.73
C SER A 26 -17.92 -28.22 -47.02
N THR A 27 -17.63 -27.03 -47.52
CA THR A 27 -17.41 -26.84 -48.99
C THR A 27 -16.79 -25.46 -49.26
N SER A 28 -15.77 -25.54 -50.10
CA SER A 28 -15.06 -24.43 -50.77
C SER A 28 -15.93 -23.68 -51.75
N ALA A 29 -15.77 -22.36 -51.84
CA ALA A 29 -15.93 -21.66 -53.08
C ALA A 29 -15.08 -20.39 -53.10
N THR A 30 -14.17 -20.35 -54.02
CA THR A 30 -13.30 -19.27 -54.49
C THR A 30 -14.12 -18.27 -55.29
N VAL A 31 -13.99 -16.96 -55.04
CA VAL A 31 -14.14 -15.95 -56.11
C VAL A 31 -13.19 -14.78 -55.79
N GLU A 32 -12.36 -14.48 -56.81
CA GLU A 32 -11.48 -13.32 -56.95
C GLU A 32 -12.27 -11.99 -57.08
N SER A 33 -11.67 -10.90 -56.60
CA SER A 33 -11.34 -9.70 -57.38
C SER A 33 -11.14 -8.47 -56.48
N GLY A 34 -9.94 -8.00 -56.46
CA GLY A 34 -9.54 -6.70 -57.03
C GLY A 34 -9.72 -5.50 -56.10
N GLY A 35 -8.61 -4.85 -55.80
CA GLY A 35 -8.66 -3.41 -55.53
C GLY A 35 -7.83 -2.93 -54.37
N GLU A 36 -6.62 -2.60 -54.67
CA GLU A 36 -5.90 -1.35 -54.33
C GLU A 36 -5.34 -1.17 -52.93
N ALA A 37 -4.02 -1.31 -52.89
CA ALA A 37 -3.12 -0.94 -51.83
C ALA A 37 -3.11 0.58 -51.59
N ALA A 38 -3.19 1.00 -50.35
CA ALA A 38 -2.66 2.29 -49.91
C ALA A 38 -1.63 1.99 -48.83
N GLU A 39 -0.37 2.03 -49.23
CA GLU A 39 0.77 2.09 -48.31
C GLU A 39 0.70 3.44 -47.59
N SER A 40 0.64 3.39 -46.26
CA SER A 40 0.97 4.53 -45.42
C SER A 40 2.26 4.18 -44.67
N GLU A 41 3.35 4.69 -45.23
CA GLU A 41 4.65 4.74 -44.58
C GLU A 41 4.53 5.62 -43.33
N SER A 42 4.64 5.00 -42.15
CA SER A 42 4.93 5.70 -40.91
C SER A 42 6.45 5.74 -40.74
N THR A 43 7.02 6.86 -41.10
CA THR A 43 8.41 7.22 -40.80
C THR A 43 8.56 7.37 -39.29
N ALA A 44 9.28 6.44 -38.69
CA ALA A 44 9.82 6.59 -37.34
C ALA A 44 10.91 7.66 -37.36
N GLU A 45 10.59 8.84 -36.91
CA GLU A 45 11.56 9.90 -36.68
C GLU A 45 12.20 9.69 -35.30
N SER A 46 13.43 9.20 -35.34
CA SER A 46 14.35 9.16 -34.23
C SER A 46 14.68 10.59 -33.80
N VAL A 47 14.13 11.05 -32.69
CA VAL A 47 14.56 12.32 -32.07
C VAL A 47 15.77 12.01 -31.19
N ALA A 48 16.92 12.39 -31.71
CA ALA A 48 18.18 12.42 -30.97
C ALA A 48 18.05 13.40 -29.81
N ALA A 49 18.40 12.93 -28.62
CA ALA A 49 18.57 13.76 -27.44
C ALA A 49 19.70 14.80 -27.71
N THR A 50 19.32 16.03 -27.71
CA THR A 50 20.29 17.17 -27.74
C THR A 50 20.42 17.62 -26.27
N GLU A 51 21.56 17.30 -25.69
CA GLU A 51 22.01 17.96 -24.46
C GLU A 51 22.25 19.43 -24.74
N THR A 52 21.53 20.31 -24.09
CA THR A 52 21.97 21.70 -23.86
C THR A 52 21.41 22.20 -22.54
N GLY A 53 22.33 22.62 -21.68
CA GLY A 53 22.10 22.99 -20.31
C GLY A 53 21.28 24.25 -20.09
N ASN A 54 20.84 24.33 -18.87
CA ASN A 54 20.48 25.51 -18.10
C ASN A 54 19.32 26.35 -18.63
N GLY A 55 18.12 25.90 -18.35
CA GLY A 55 16.90 26.67 -18.41
C GLY A 55 15.90 25.97 -17.54
N GLY A 56 15.28 26.66 -16.56
CA GLY A 56 14.33 26.09 -15.66
C GLY A 56 13.32 25.21 -16.42
N ALA A 57 13.41 23.92 -16.22
CA ALA A 57 12.45 22.99 -16.73
C ALA A 57 11.12 23.37 -16.07
N GLN A 58 10.15 23.76 -16.88
CA GLN A 58 8.77 23.86 -16.46
C GLN A 58 8.39 22.46 -16.04
N ALA A 59 8.29 22.23 -14.73
CA ALA A 59 7.98 20.92 -14.21
C ALA A 59 6.65 20.48 -14.80
N SER A 60 6.67 19.46 -15.65
CA SER A 60 5.46 18.79 -16.10
C SER A 60 4.82 18.18 -14.86
N GLY A 61 3.50 18.29 -14.72
CA GLY A 61 2.78 17.64 -13.63
C GLY A 61 3.08 16.16 -13.60
N ILE A 62 3.10 15.59 -12.40
CA ILE A 62 3.28 14.15 -12.17
C ILE A 62 2.00 13.55 -11.61
N THR A 63 1.71 12.31 -11.96
CA THR A 63 0.58 11.55 -11.42
C THR A 63 1.07 10.62 -10.31
N MET A 64 0.49 10.77 -9.12
CA MET A 64 0.77 9.90 -7.98
C MET A 64 -0.49 9.14 -7.55
N VAL A 65 -0.35 7.84 -7.31
CA VAL A 65 -1.43 7.00 -6.79
C VAL A 65 -1.18 6.70 -5.33
N CYS A 66 -2.22 6.85 -4.50
CA CYS A 66 -2.19 6.41 -3.11
C CYS A 66 -3.46 5.67 -2.68
N ALA A 67 -3.33 4.83 -1.64
CA ALA A 67 -4.43 4.13 -1.01
C ALA A 67 -4.70 4.72 0.36
N LEU A 68 -5.93 5.17 0.59
CA LEU A 68 -6.36 5.86 1.82
C LEU A 68 -7.15 4.91 2.72
N ARG A 69 -6.88 4.95 4.02
CA ARG A 69 -7.72 4.32 5.03
C ARG A 69 -8.98 5.14 5.24
N ASP A 70 -9.99 4.51 5.82
CA ASP A 70 -11.23 5.21 6.16
C ASP A 70 -10.93 6.38 7.12
N GLY A 71 -11.32 7.59 6.71
CA GLY A 71 -11.10 8.82 7.48
C GLY A 71 -9.75 9.49 7.29
N GLU A 72 -8.87 8.98 6.44
CA GLU A 72 -7.67 9.71 5.99
C GLU A 72 -8.04 10.77 4.95
N TYR A 73 -7.38 11.92 5.05
CA TYR A 73 -7.51 13.00 4.07
C TYR A 73 -6.73 12.66 2.81
N SER A 74 -7.23 13.11 1.67
CA SER A 74 -6.48 13.05 0.42
C SER A 74 -5.25 13.96 0.50
N PRO A 75 -4.12 13.61 -0.11
CA PRO A 75 -2.92 14.45 -0.10
C PRO A 75 -3.17 15.86 -0.64
N ASP A 76 -3.98 16.03 -1.68
CA ASP A 76 -4.37 17.33 -2.24
C ASP A 76 -5.19 18.21 -1.27
N GLU A 77 -5.75 17.64 -0.21
CA GLU A 77 -6.42 18.38 0.86
C GLU A 77 -5.47 18.71 2.03
N THR A 78 -4.22 18.25 1.97
CA THR A 78 -3.26 18.35 3.06
C THR A 78 -2.30 19.51 2.84
N GLN A 79 -2.23 20.43 3.80
CA GLN A 79 -1.40 21.64 3.74
C GLN A 79 0.08 21.34 3.38
N LEU A 80 0.63 20.23 3.88
CA LEU A 80 2.00 19.83 3.60
C LEU A 80 2.29 19.67 2.10
N TYR A 81 1.41 18.98 1.37
CA TYR A 81 1.63 18.71 -0.06
C TYR A 81 1.36 19.95 -0.90
N LEU A 82 0.38 20.79 -0.53
CA LEU A 82 0.14 22.07 -1.17
C LEU A 82 1.36 23.00 -1.04
N GLU A 83 2.00 23.05 0.14
CA GLU A 83 3.23 23.82 0.35
C GLU A 83 4.42 23.23 -0.43
N LEU A 84 4.51 21.92 -0.56
CA LEU A 84 5.55 21.27 -1.36
C LEU A 84 5.39 21.56 -2.85
N GLU A 85 4.18 21.55 -3.37
CA GLU A 85 3.88 21.95 -4.76
C GLU A 85 4.27 23.41 -5.01
N GLU A 86 3.93 24.31 -4.08
CA GLU A 86 4.30 25.72 -4.17
C GLU A 86 5.83 25.92 -4.13
N GLN A 87 6.54 25.19 -3.24
CA GLN A 87 7.99 25.30 -3.08
C GLN A 87 8.77 24.70 -4.25
N THR A 88 8.29 23.58 -4.79
CA THR A 88 8.98 22.84 -5.86
C THR A 88 8.56 23.28 -7.25
N GLY A 89 7.39 23.87 -7.40
CA GLY A 89 6.76 24.17 -8.68
C GLY A 89 6.34 22.92 -9.45
N ILE A 90 6.27 21.76 -8.78
CA ILE A 90 5.80 20.50 -9.37
C ILE A 90 4.31 20.37 -9.06
N ASP A 91 3.50 20.28 -10.12
CA ASP A 91 2.06 20.01 -10.01
C ASP A 91 1.84 18.51 -9.87
N ILE A 92 1.16 18.07 -8.79
CA ILE A 92 0.92 16.66 -8.49
C ILE A 92 -0.56 16.34 -8.69
N SER A 93 -0.85 15.48 -9.66
CA SER A 93 -2.19 14.91 -9.84
C SER A 93 -2.34 13.67 -8.96
N TRP A 94 -3.15 13.77 -7.91
CA TRP A 94 -3.38 12.69 -6.97
C TRP A 94 -4.54 11.80 -7.40
N GLU A 95 -4.27 10.51 -7.60
CA GLU A 95 -5.29 9.48 -7.74
C GLU A 95 -5.43 8.69 -6.44
N THR A 96 -6.53 8.87 -5.74
CA THR A 96 -6.75 8.26 -4.43
C THR A 96 -7.77 7.14 -4.50
N TYR A 97 -7.49 6.03 -3.82
CA TYR A 97 -8.37 4.86 -3.77
C TYR A 97 -8.59 4.42 -2.32
N PRO A 98 -9.79 3.95 -1.95
CA PRO A 98 -10.00 3.30 -0.66
C PRO A 98 -9.06 2.09 -0.50
N GLN A 99 -8.42 1.94 0.65
CA GLN A 99 -7.50 0.82 0.92
C GLN A 99 -8.17 -0.55 0.71
N SER A 100 -9.47 -0.66 0.96
CA SER A 100 -10.25 -1.89 0.72
C SER A 100 -10.37 -2.26 -0.76
N ALA A 101 -10.40 -1.27 -1.66
CA ALA A 101 -10.50 -1.49 -3.11
C ALA A 101 -9.11 -1.53 -3.79
N TRP A 102 -8.07 -1.13 -3.09
CA TRP A 102 -6.75 -0.96 -3.66
C TRP A 102 -6.13 -2.24 -4.28
N PRO A 103 -6.22 -3.44 -3.67
CA PRO A 103 -5.64 -4.65 -4.27
C PRO A 103 -6.16 -4.97 -5.67
N GLU A 104 -7.47 -4.79 -5.89
CA GLU A 104 -8.09 -5.00 -7.20
C GLU A 104 -7.66 -3.91 -8.19
N LYS A 105 -7.73 -2.64 -7.78
CA LYS A 105 -7.34 -1.51 -8.63
C LYS A 105 -5.87 -1.58 -9.03
N LYS A 106 -4.98 -1.87 -8.09
CA LYS A 106 -3.55 -2.07 -8.35
C LYS A 106 -3.31 -3.15 -9.40
N SER A 107 -3.97 -4.29 -9.24
CA SER A 107 -3.85 -5.40 -10.20
C SER A 107 -4.28 -4.99 -11.61
N LEU A 108 -5.32 -4.17 -11.72
CA LEU A 108 -5.80 -3.64 -12.99
C LEU A 108 -4.79 -2.67 -13.62
N LEU A 109 -4.26 -1.70 -12.85
CA LEU A 109 -3.26 -0.74 -13.31
C LEU A 109 -2.01 -1.46 -13.86
N ILE A 110 -1.51 -2.43 -13.12
CA ILE A 110 -0.35 -3.23 -13.55
C ILE A 110 -0.66 -4.05 -14.82
N ALA A 111 -1.83 -4.70 -14.87
CA ALA A 111 -2.21 -5.55 -16.01
C ALA A 111 -2.48 -4.77 -17.29
N SER A 112 -3.02 -3.55 -17.18
CA SER A 112 -3.28 -2.68 -18.32
C SER A 112 -2.07 -1.85 -18.74
N ASN A 113 -0.99 -1.86 -17.96
CA ASN A 113 0.18 -0.97 -18.10
C ASN A 113 -0.20 0.51 -18.12
N ASP A 114 -1.30 0.86 -17.43
CA ASP A 114 -1.75 2.24 -17.21
C ASP A 114 -1.21 2.70 -15.85
N LEU A 115 0.10 2.97 -15.83
CA LEU A 115 0.85 3.20 -14.62
C LEU A 115 0.93 4.68 -14.27
N PRO A 116 0.83 5.06 -13.00
CA PRO A 116 1.15 6.40 -12.53
C PRO A 116 2.66 6.65 -12.61
N ASP A 117 3.07 7.92 -12.51
CA ASP A 117 4.49 8.25 -12.39
C ASP A 117 5.08 7.76 -11.05
N ALA A 118 4.26 7.72 -10.00
CA ALA A 118 4.69 7.16 -8.71
C ALA A 118 3.54 6.50 -7.93
N PHE A 119 3.90 5.46 -7.17
CA PHE A 119 3.08 4.90 -6.12
C PHE A 119 3.49 5.52 -4.79
N PHE A 120 2.56 6.08 -4.05
CA PHE A 120 2.84 6.86 -2.85
C PHE A 120 2.08 6.36 -1.62
N GLY A 121 2.77 6.24 -0.50
CA GLY A 121 2.19 5.96 0.80
C GLY A 121 2.36 4.52 1.30
N ASN A 122 2.00 4.34 2.55
CA ASN A 122 2.16 3.06 3.26
C ASN A 122 1.20 1.99 2.74
N GLY A 123 1.74 0.82 2.40
CA GLY A 123 0.94 -0.33 1.97
C GLY A 123 0.41 -0.26 0.55
N VAL A 124 0.84 0.71 -0.25
CA VAL A 124 0.51 0.81 -1.68
C VAL A 124 1.15 -0.35 -2.43
N LEU A 125 2.44 -0.60 -2.20
CA LEU A 125 3.15 -1.80 -2.62
C LEU A 125 3.74 -2.51 -1.41
N THR A 126 3.71 -3.82 -1.41
CA THR A 126 4.45 -4.63 -0.44
C THR A 126 5.92 -4.74 -0.84
N SER A 127 6.80 -5.11 0.08
CA SER A 127 8.22 -5.31 -0.23
C SER A 127 8.44 -6.35 -1.35
N ASP A 128 7.66 -7.44 -1.34
CA ASP A 128 7.72 -8.45 -2.37
C ASP A 128 7.27 -7.92 -3.74
N GLU A 129 6.25 -7.07 -3.77
CA GLU A 129 5.78 -6.42 -4.99
C GLU A 129 6.80 -5.40 -5.52
N VAL A 130 7.48 -4.66 -4.65
CA VAL A 130 8.56 -3.74 -5.06
C VAL A 130 9.68 -4.51 -5.74
N VAL A 131 10.14 -5.61 -5.15
CA VAL A 131 11.17 -6.48 -5.76
C VAL A 131 10.70 -7.07 -7.08
N LYS A 132 9.48 -7.60 -7.11
CA LYS A 132 8.88 -8.20 -8.31
C LYS A 132 8.77 -7.18 -9.44
N TYR A 133 8.14 -6.05 -9.19
CA TYR A 133 7.89 -5.04 -10.22
C TYR A 133 9.17 -4.32 -10.64
N GLY A 134 10.16 -4.21 -9.76
CA GLY A 134 11.50 -3.77 -10.11
C GLY A 134 12.18 -4.72 -11.10
N SER A 135 12.21 -6.01 -10.79
CA SER A 135 12.80 -7.02 -11.66
C SER A 135 12.08 -7.18 -13.01
N GLU A 136 10.79 -6.88 -13.06
CA GLU A 136 9.96 -6.87 -14.28
C GLU A 136 10.09 -5.55 -15.10
N GLY A 137 10.81 -4.54 -14.56
CA GLY A 137 11.01 -3.25 -15.22
C GLY A 137 9.80 -2.31 -15.16
N ILE A 138 8.82 -2.60 -14.29
CA ILE A 138 7.66 -1.74 -14.00
C ILE A 138 8.09 -0.56 -13.12
N LEU A 139 8.97 -0.82 -12.13
CA LEU A 139 9.63 0.19 -11.35
C LEU A 139 11.05 0.39 -11.84
N ILE A 140 11.49 1.65 -11.90
CA ILE A 140 12.85 2.00 -12.34
C ILE A 140 13.85 1.92 -11.18
N PRO A 141 15.12 1.57 -11.44
CA PRO A 141 16.19 1.71 -10.47
C PRO A 141 16.46 3.17 -10.11
N LEU A 142 16.58 3.47 -8.83
CA LEU A 142 16.70 4.84 -8.31
C LEU A 142 18.13 5.22 -7.90
N GLU A 143 19.05 4.27 -7.79
CA GLU A 143 20.38 4.50 -7.25
C GLU A 143 21.19 5.54 -8.04
N ASP A 144 21.03 5.63 -9.34
CA ASP A 144 21.71 6.61 -10.19
C ASP A 144 21.22 8.04 -9.95
N TYR A 145 20.01 8.20 -9.42
CA TYR A 145 19.42 9.49 -9.05
C TYR A 145 19.76 9.90 -7.61
N ILE A 146 20.15 8.95 -6.75
CA ILE A 146 20.48 9.19 -5.35
C ILE A 146 21.96 9.57 -5.22
N THR A 147 22.24 10.83 -5.51
CA THR A 147 23.60 11.39 -5.46
C THR A 147 23.66 12.60 -4.51
N GLU A 148 24.87 13.00 -4.13
CA GLU A 148 25.07 14.20 -3.31
C GLU A 148 24.52 15.46 -3.99
N GLU A 149 24.59 15.53 -5.32
CA GLU A 149 24.09 16.65 -6.12
C GLU A 149 22.55 16.66 -6.23
N ASN A 150 21.96 15.52 -6.59
CA ASN A 150 20.52 15.44 -6.87
C ASN A 150 19.68 15.34 -5.60
N THR A 151 20.17 14.61 -4.57
CA THR A 151 19.42 14.30 -3.36
C THR A 151 20.28 14.50 -2.11
N PRO A 152 20.80 15.72 -1.84
CA PRO A 152 21.81 15.94 -0.81
C PRO A 152 21.38 15.51 0.59
N ASN A 153 20.11 15.69 0.95
CA ASN A 153 19.59 15.29 2.25
C ASN A 153 19.50 13.77 2.39
N LEU A 154 18.98 13.07 1.38
CA LEU A 154 18.89 11.62 1.37
C LEU A 154 20.29 10.98 1.32
N TRP A 155 21.18 11.55 0.49
CA TRP A 155 22.57 11.13 0.41
C TRP A 155 23.26 11.20 1.78
N LYS A 156 23.10 12.31 2.50
CA LYS A 156 23.63 12.49 3.86
C LYS A 156 23.08 11.44 4.84
N ILE A 157 21.78 11.17 4.79
CA ILE A 157 21.15 10.13 5.63
C ILE A 157 21.79 8.77 5.36
N PHE A 158 22.01 8.40 4.10
CA PHE A 158 22.64 7.12 3.77
C PHE A 158 24.12 7.03 4.14
N GLN A 159 24.82 8.18 4.24
CA GLN A 159 26.19 8.19 4.77
C GLN A 159 26.22 8.03 6.30
N GLU A 160 25.28 8.63 6.99
CA GLU A 160 25.17 8.59 8.44
C GLU A 160 24.58 7.26 8.95
N TYR A 161 23.61 6.70 8.20
CA TYR A 161 22.87 5.47 8.52
C TYR A 161 22.87 4.51 7.32
N PRO A 162 24.00 3.83 7.04
CA PRO A 162 24.12 2.94 5.87
C PRO A 162 23.16 1.75 5.91
N GLU A 163 22.67 1.37 7.09
CA GLU A 163 21.63 0.37 7.26
C GLU A 163 20.31 0.74 6.60
N TYR A 164 19.96 2.02 6.50
CA TYR A 164 18.76 2.47 5.82
C TYR A 164 18.83 2.23 4.31
N LYS A 165 19.99 2.53 3.71
CA LYS A 165 20.23 2.20 2.30
C LYS A 165 20.14 0.70 2.09
N SER A 166 20.75 -0.09 2.99
CA SER A 166 20.73 -1.54 2.92
C SER A 166 19.31 -2.11 3.01
N ALA A 167 18.46 -1.51 3.85
CA ALA A 167 17.08 -1.96 4.07
C ALA A 167 16.17 -1.80 2.84
N ILE A 168 16.47 -0.84 1.95
CA ILE A 168 15.69 -0.59 0.72
C ILE A 168 16.36 -1.14 -0.54
N THR A 169 17.56 -1.72 -0.40
CA THR A 169 18.25 -2.35 -1.53
C THR A 169 17.67 -3.75 -1.74
N ALA A 170 17.13 -3.98 -2.93
CA ALA A 170 16.58 -5.27 -3.32
C ALA A 170 17.68 -6.34 -3.49
N PRO A 171 17.33 -7.64 -3.50
CA PRO A 171 18.32 -8.73 -3.63
C PRO A 171 19.16 -8.69 -4.91
N ASP A 172 18.68 -8.03 -5.97
CA ASP A 172 19.38 -7.82 -7.23
C ASP A 172 20.37 -6.63 -7.18
N GLY A 173 20.40 -5.91 -6.05
CA GLY A 173 21.31 -4.78 -5.80
C GLY A 173 20.73 -3.42 -6.15
N HIS A 174 19.52 -3.35 -6.65
CA HIS A 174 18.86 -2.11 -7.05
C HIS A 174 17.98 -1.51 -5.94
N ILE A 175 17.70 -0.23 -6.03
CA ILE A 175 16.76 0.50 -5.16
C ILE A 175 15.56 0.91 -6.01
N TYR A 176 14.38 0.38 -5.69
CA TYR A 176 13.15 0.65 -6.43
C TYR A 176 12.13 1.49 -5.66
N SER A 177 12.41 1.78 -4.40
CA SER A 177 11.53 2.59 -3.57
C SER A 177 12.32 3.41 -2.55
N LEU A 178 11.72 4.50 -2.11
CA LEU A 178 12.21 5.28 -0.98
C LEU A 178 11.34 4.98 0.24
N MET A 179 11.93 5.10 1.41
CA MET A 179 11.25 4.88 2.68
C MET A 179 11.04 6.20 3.43
N SER A 180 10.07 6.23 4.34
CA SER A 180 9.95 7.29 5.34
C SER A 180 11.02 7.09 6.39
N PHE A 181 11.72 8.18 6.75
CA PHE A 181 12.69 8.20 7.83
C PHE A 181 12.09 8.94 9.00
N GLU A 182 11.92 8.24 10.10
CA GLU A 182 11.36 8.81 11.31
C GLU A 182 12.34 8.60 12.48
N ASP A 183 12.74 9.68 13.11
CA ASP A 183 13.65 9.70 14.26
C ASP A 183 12.90 10.16 15.52
N GLY A 184 11.87 9.43 15.88
CA GLY A 184 11.07 9.70 17.06
C GLY A 184 11.10 8.57 18.06
N TYR A 185 11.17 8.88 19.37
CA TYR A 185 11.09 7.86 20.43
C TYR A 185 9.88 6.93 20.26
N MET A 186 8.74 7.46 19.85
CA MET A 186 7.51 6.70 19.64
C MET A 186 7.60 5.74 18.45
N VAL A 187 8.46 6.03 17.49
CA VAL A 187 8.65 5.21 16.29
C VAL A 187 9.64 4.08 16.56
N THR A 188 10.69 4.37 17.32
CA THR A 188 11.71 3.37 17.70
C THR A 188 11.18 2.33 18.68
N THR A 189 10.13 2.67 19.44
CA THR A 189 9.40 1.74 20.32
C THR A 189 8.11 1.27 19.66
N ASN A 190 8.24 0.45 18.61
CA ASN A 190 7.09 -0.13 17.94
C ASN A 190 6.31 -1.04 18.91
N ASN A 191 5.00 -0.76 19.07
CA ASN A 191 4.10 -1.48 19.95
C ASN A 191 4.52 -1.49 21.45
N PRO A 192 4.65 -0.32 22.10
CA PRO A 192 4.97 -0.27 23.51
C PRO A 192 3.89 -0.94 24.35
N ILE A 193 4.32 -1.67 25.37
CA ILE A 193 3.42 -2.24 26.37
C ILE A 193 3.23 -1.20 27.47
N TYR A 194 1.98 -0.81 27.69
CA TYR A 194 1.60 0.05 28.81
C TYR A 194 1.11 -0.77 29.98
N ILE A 195 1.41 -0.34 31.18
CA ILE A 195 0.94 -0.96 32.41
C ILE A 195 0.19 0.07 33.26
N ASN A 196 -0.89 -0.36 33.92
CA ASN A 196 -1.64 0.51 34.82
C ASN A 196 -0.89 0.70 36.11
N LYS A 197 -0.31 1.90 36.30
CA LYS A 197 0.47 2.24 37.47
C LYS A 197 -0.36 2.21 38.76
N ALA A 198 -1.61 2.67 38.74
CA ALA A 198 -2.48 2.64 39.91
C ALA A 198 -2.79 1.21 40.37
N TRP A 199 -2.89 0.27 39.43
CA TRP A 199 -3.07 -1.14 39.76
C TRP A 199 -1.79 -1.76 40.35
N LEU A 200 -0.60 -1.37 39.87
CA LEU A 200 0.66 -1.78 40.48
C LEU A 200 0.74 -1.34 41.95
N GLU A 201 0.41 -0.07 42.20
CA GLU A 201 0.38 0.50 43.56
C GLU A 201 -0.64 -0.20 44.43
N ALA A 202 -1.83 -0.51 43.91
CA ALA A 202 -2.88 -1.22 44.68
C ALA A 202 -2.50 -2.63 45.09
N VAL A 203 -1.77 -3.37 44.22
CA VAL A 203 -1.28 -4.72 44.52
C VAL A 203 0.11 -4.75 45.18
N GLY A 204 0.72 -3.57 45.39
CA GLY A 204 2.02 -3.42 46.06
C GLY A 204 3.19 -3.98 45.27
N MET A 205 3.14 -3.91 43.94
CA MET A 205 4.18 -4.42 43.04
C MET A 205 4.82 -3.29 42.24
N ASP A 206 6.10 -3.46 41.87
CA ASP A 206 6.83 -2.59 41.00
C ASP A 206 6.56 -2.95 39.52
N ALA A 207 6.95 -2.02 38.59
CA ALA A 207 6.88 -2.31 37.18
C ALA A 207 7.79 -3.50 36.83
N PRO A 208 7.28 -4.51 36.11
CA PRO A 208 8.05 -5.71 35.81
C PRO A 208 9.18 -5.43 34.81
N THR A 209 10.33 -6.04 35.08
CA THR A 209 11.53 -5.98 34.23
C THR A 209 11.83 -7.29 33.51
N THR A 210 11.22 -8.37 33.96
CA THR A 210 11.35 -9.73 33.42
C THR A 210 9.99 -10.29 33.01
N THR A 211 9.99 -11.32 32.19
CA THR A 211 8.76 -12.03 31.78
C THR A 211 8.10 -12.74 32.96
N GLU A 212 8.89 -13.23 33.90
CA GLU A 212 8.40 -13.84 35.16
C GLU A 212 7.69 -12.80 36.02
N GLU A 213 8.30 -11.66 36.27
CA GLU A 213 7.69 -10.56 37.02
C GLU A 213 6.41 -10.07 36.32
N PHE A 214 6.43 -9.95 34.98
CA PHE A 214 5.25 -9.57 34.21
C PHE A 214 4.10 -10.56 34.43
N ARG A 215 4.38 -11.86 34.40
CA ARG A 215 3.38 -12.89 34.67
C ARG A 215 2.82 -12.80 36.10
N GLU A 216 3.67 -12.55 37.10
CA GLU A 216 3.24 -12.38 38.50
C GLU A 216 2.35 -11.13 38.66
N VAL A 217 2.71 -10.01 38.02
CA VAL A 217 1.89 -8.78 38.02
C VAL A 217 0.53 -9.05 37.41
N LEU A 218 0.48 -9.69 36.23
CA LEU A 218 -0.80 -10.01 35.57
C LEU A 218 -1.68 -10.95 36.45
N ARG A 219 -1.05 -11.88 37.15
CA ARG A 219 -1.76 -12.74 38.10
C ARG A 219 -2.31 -11.92 39.26
N ALA A 220 -1.50 -11.04 39.86
CA ALA A 220 -1.94 -10.17 40.94
C ALA A 220 -3.10 -9.26 40.49
N PHE A 221 -3.03 -8.69 39.30
CA PHE A 221 -4.14 -7.89 38.73
C PHE A 221 -5.42 -8.72 38.61
N LYS A 222 -5.33 -10.02 38.28
CA LYS A 222 -6.50 -10.88 38.14
C LYS A 222 -7.12 -11.28 39.45
N GLU A 223 -6.30 -11.46 40.49
CA GLU A 223 -6.69 -12.13 41.75
C GLU A 223 -6.95 -11.17 42.91
N GLN A 224 -6.43 -9.92 42.86
CA GLN A 224 -6.39 -9.01 44.00
C GLN A 224 -7.28 -7.78 43.92
N ASP A 225 -8.19 -7.72 42.95
CA ASP A 225 -9.14 -6.60 42.79
C ASP A 225 -8.45 -5.22 42.85
N PRO A 226 -7.49 -4.90 41.95
CA PRO A 226 -6.74 -3.65 42.00
C PRO A 226 -7.58 -2.40 41.70
N ASN A 227 -8.79 -2.55 41.17
CA ASN A 227 -9.72 -1.45 40.97
C ASN A 227 -10.60 -1.18 42.19
N GLY A 228 -10.62 -2.12 43.18
CA GLY A 228 -11.31 -1.98 44.47
C GLY A 228 -12.83 -2.04 44.39
N ASN A 229 -13.40 -2.63 43.34
CA ASN A 229 -14.86 -2.68 43.13
C ASN A 229 -15.52 -3.90 43.80
N GLY A 230 -14.75 -4.83 44.36
CA GLY A 230 -15.22 -6.04 45.03
C GLY A 230 -15.67 -7.15 44.08
N GLN A 231 -15.33 -7.06 42.79
CA GLN A 231 -15.66 -8.03 41.76
C GLN A 231 -14.37 -8.55 41.08
N ALA A 232 -14.36 -9.81 40.67
CA ALA A 232 -13.23 -10.38 39.94
C ALA A 232 -13.42 -10.22 38.43
N ASP A 233 -13.50 -8.97 37.98
CA ASP A 233 -13.82 -8.59 36.60
C ASP A 233 -12.62 -8.03 35.82
N GLU A 234 -11.44 -7.97 36.44
CA GLU A 234 -10.24 -7.46 35.81
C GLU A 234 -9.84 -8.27 34.57
N ILE A 235 -9.46 -7.52 33.54
CA ILE A 235 -8.77 -8.02 32.36
C ILE A 235 -7.32 -7.57 32.45
N PRO A 236 -6.40 -8.43 32.95
CA PRO A 236 -5.03 -8.02 33.25
C PRO A 236 -4.22 -7.61 32.05
N PHE A 237 -4.56 -8.13 30.87
CA PHE A 237 -3.85 -7.84 29.63
C PHE A 237 -4.81 -7.81 28.44
N SER A 238 -4.67 -6.78 27.62
CA SER A 238 -5.39 -6.63 26.37
C SER A 238 -4.45 -6.08 25.30
N PHE A 239 -4.68 -6.43 24.06
CA PHE A 239 -3.90 -5.94 22.94
C PHE A 239 -4.81 -5.68 21.75
N ALA A 240 -4.40 -4.73 20.92
CA ALA A 240 -5.06 -4.51 19.64
C ALA A 240 -4.71 -5.67 18.69
N ASN A 241 -5.70 -6.11 17.92
CA ASN A 241 -5.44 -7.08 16.86
C ASN A 241 -4.58 -6.39 15.77
N VAL A 242 -3.31 -6.71 15.77
CA VAL A 242 -2.39 -6.28 14.72
C VAL A 242 -2.60 -7.24 13.56
N ARG A 243 -3.20 -6.74 12.49
CA ARG A 243 -3.36 -7.49 11.24
C ARG A 243 -2.15 -7.32 10.38
#